data_b49eeb911378ba9824fbec976fdf968c
#
_entry.id   b49eeb911378ba9824fbec976fdf968c
#
_cell.length_a   1.000
_cell.length_b   1.000
_cell.length_c   1.000
_cell.angle_alpha   90.00
_cell.angle_beta   90.00
_cell.angle_gamma   90.00
#
_symmetry.space_group_name_H-M   'P 1'
#
loop_
_entity.id
_entity.type
_entity.pdbx_description
1 polymer ?
#
loop_
_entity_poly.entity_id
_entity_poly.type
_entity_poly.pdbx_seq_one_letter_code
_entity_poly.pdbx_strand_id
1 'polypeptide(L)'
;KMTKVMTDFKVGFVSNEVYKVEAFGNSFKLIDSNGTKVGTLGIGTGTRKSAYNEGLALQAFIQKNGKKVYRKVGMEVYNNLVVPMNTDQGGVQFEDKTDHTAIKDFIHKGSVNLKPQELVMTELKWKYLIRSAVRAKNIMMTGPAGCGKTMAAKSLVKALDRPDFYFNLGATQDPRTTLIGNTQFDSKKGTYFSESSFVKAIKTPNAVILLDELSRAHPDAWNILMTVLDQGQRYLRLDEAEGSPIVNVAEGVTFIATANIGNEYTSTRVIDRAILDRFVTIEMDVLNDEQEFGLLKFMFPEVNEEDLKAVAEIAHHTRTQSMSDSGKVTAMVSTRASVEMAGLLYDGFDLFESAEISIFPFFSNDGGVDSERTYVKQLVQKYVKDEGEALFNEQETETNSEDEIPMF
;
A
#
# COMPACT_ATOMS: atom_id res chain seq x y z
N LYS A 1 18.65 -35.71 -5.93
CA LYS A 1 18.99 -36.22 -4.59
C LYS A 1 18.93 -35.05 -3.62
N MET A 2 18.03 -35.11 -2.62
CA MET A 2 17.94 -34.11 -1.56
C MET A 2 19.14 -34.31 -0.62
N THR A 3 19.92 -33.26 -0.44
CA THR A 3 21.04 -33.28 0.50
C THR A 3 20.57 -32.65 1.82
N LYS A 4 20.68 -33.39 2.93
CA LYS A 4 20.37 -32.92 4.29
C LYS A 4 21.48 -31.97 4.69
N VAL A 5 21.18 -30.67 4.77
CA VAL A 5 22.11 -29.67 5.25
C VAL A 5 21.65 -29.24 6.65
N MET A 6 22.52 -29.40 7.65
CA MET A 6 22.33 -28.76 8.96
C MET A 6 22.91 -27.36 8.87
N THR A 7 22.10 -26.37 9.13
CA THR A 7 22.49 -24.95 9.12
C THR A 7 22.14 -24.34 10.46
N ASP A 8 23.13 -23.69 11.09
CA ASP A 8 22.88 -22.77 12.20
C ASP A 8 22.48 -21.42 11.60
N PHE A 9 21.16 -21.20 11.50
CA PHE A 9 20.64 -19.91 11.06
C PHE A 9 20.57 -18.92 12.20
N LYS A 10 21.27 -17.82 12.08
CA LYS A 10 21.08 -16.63 12.93
C LYS A 10 19.92 -15.76 12.45
N VAL A 11 19.39 -15.99 11.26
CA VAL A 11 18.26 -15.28 10.64
C VAL A 11 17.22 -16.31 10.20
N GLY A 12 15.93 -15.92 10.26
CA GLY A 12 14.80 -16.82 10.05
C GLY A 12 14.80 -17.49 8.66
N PHE A 13 14.39 -18.75 8.63
CA PHE A 13 14.15 -19.49 7.40
C PHE A 13 12.94 -18.92 6.66
N VAL A 14 13.14 -18.47 5.42
CA VAL A 14 12.06 -17.98 4.54
C VAL A 14 11.81 -19.05 3.48
N SER A 15 10.58 -19.57 3.41
CA SER A 15 10.21 -20.60 2.43
C SER A 15 10.21 -20.02 1.01
N ASN A 16 10.70 -20.81 0.06
CA ASN A 16 10.85 -20.51 -1.36
C ASN A 16 11.94 -19.49 -1.73
N GLU A 17 12.64 -18.93 -0.76
CA GLU A 17 13.77 -18.05 -1.04
C GLU A 17 14.96 -18.82 -1.60
N VAL A 18 15.72 -18.21 -2.49
CA VAL A 18 16.91 -18.78 -3.13
C VAL A 18 18.15 -18.01 -2.67
N TYR A 19 19.17 -18.74 -2.25
CA TYR A 19 20.42 -18.20 -1.72
C TYR A 19 21.59 -18.64 -2.60
N LYS A 20 22.49 -17.71 -2.87
CA LYS A 20 23.83 -18.01 -3.44
C LYS A 20 24.76 -18.48 -2.32
N VAL A 21 25.59 -19.45 -2.63
CA VAL A 21 26.61 -19.98 -1.71
C VAL A 21 27.97 -19.38 -2.10
N GLU A 22 28.61 -18.70 -1.15
CA GLU A 22 29.96 -18.16 -1.31
C GLU A 22 30.93 -18.72 -0.27
N ALA A 23 32.18 -18.90 -0.64
CA ALA A 23 33.21 -19.35 0.27
C ALA A 23 33.47 -18.35 1.42
N PHE A 24 33.63 -18.84 2.65
CA PHE A 24 33.89 -18.04 3.82
C PHE A 24 34.80 -18.81 4.79
N GLY A 25 36.11 -18.70 4.62
CA GLY A 25 37.09 -19.48 5.38
C GLY A 25 36.89 -20.99 5.18
N ASN A 26 36.70 -21.72 6.28
CA ASN A 26 36.40 -23.16 6.25
C ASN A 26 34.93 -23.52 6.14
N SER A 27 34.06 -22.50 5.94
CA SER A 27 32.60 -22.64 5.79
C SER A 27 32.12 -21.93 4.54
N PHE A 28 30.79 -21.94 4.31
CA PHE A 28 30.15 -21.17 3.24
C PHE A 28 29.15 -20.21 3.85
N LYS A 29 29.04 -19.00 3.30
CA LYS A 29 27.97 -18.06 3.61
C LYS A 29 26.84 -18.18 2.61
N LEU A 30 25.62 -17.97 3.08
CA LEU A 30 24.41 -17.86 2.27
C LEU A 30 24.13 -16.37 2.03
N ILE A 31 24.00 -16.03 0.77
CA ILE A 31 23.67 -14.67 0.32
C ILE A 31 22.25 -14.72 -0.26
N ASP A 32 21.36 -13.88 0.23
CA ASP A 32 20.00 -13.74 -0.31
C ASP A 32 19.98 -13.01 -1.66
N SER A 33 18.80 -12.85 -2.24
CA SER A 33 18.61 -12.14 -3.50
C SER A 33 19.01 -10.65 -3.42
N ASN A 34 19.11 -10.09 -2.22
CA ASN A 34 19.52 -8.72 -1.96
C ASN A 34 21.03 -8.57 -1.73
N GLY A 35 21.80 -9.64 -1.91
CA GLY A 35 23.24 -9.64 -1.68
C GLY A 35 23.64 -9.66 -0.19
N THR A 36 22.68 -9.83 0.73
CA THR A 36 22.92 -9.80 2.17
C THR A 36 23.29 -11.19 2.70
N LYS A 37 24.31 -11.25 3.56
CA LYS A 37 24.65 -12.48 4.28
C LYS A 37 23.59 -12.83 5.32
N VAL A 38 22.83 -13.88 5.08
CA VAL A 38 21.73 -14.34 5.95
C VAL A 38 22.06 -15.54 6.84
N GLY A 39 23.16 -16.24 6.55
CA GLY A 39 23.55 -17.40 7.35
C GLY A 39 24.88 -17.98 6.92
N THR A 40 25.30 -19.06 7.63
CA THR A 40 26.52 -19.81 7.32
C THR A 40 26.18 -21.31 7.22
N LEU A 41 26.66 -21.98 6.19
CA LEU A 41 26.65 -23.44 6.06
C LEU A 41 27.85 -23.99 6.79
N GLY A 42 27.63 -24.67 7.91
CA GLY A 42 28.68 -25.44 8.59
C GLY A 42 28.99 -26.73 7.81
N ILE A 43 30.25 -27.06 7.67
CA ILE A 43 30.69 -28.37 7.14
C ILE A 43 30.70 -29.31 8.33
N GLY A 44 29.59 -30.04 8.54
CA GLY A 44 29.55 -31.13 9.52
C GLY A 44 30.54 -32.25 9.20
N THR A 45 31.04 -32.97 10.23
CA THR A 45 31.90 -34.13 10.12
C THR A 45 31.18 -35.25 9.38
N GLY A 46 31.21 -35.29 8.08
CA GLY A 46 30.54 -36.26 7.19
C GLY A 46 30.01 -35.67 5.89
N THR A 47 29.98 -34.34 5.76
CA THR A 47 29.62 -33.70 4.50
C THR A 47 30.90 -33.43 3.70
N ARG A 48 31.05 -34.10 2.57
CA ARG A 48 32.23 -33.89 1.71
C ARG A 48 32.26 -32.43 1.24
N LYS A 49 33.39 -31.77 1.41
CA LYS A 49 33.66 -30.39 0.97
C LYS A 49 33.29 -30.18 -0.52
N SER A 50 33.39 -31.25 -1.32
CA SER A 50 33.00 -31.30 -2.75
C SER A 50 31.50 -31.26 -3.04
N ALA A 51 30.63 -31.30 -2.02
CA ALA A 51 29.17 -31.19 -2.22
C ALA A 51 28.70 -29.74 -2.39
N TYR A 52 29.53 -28.77 -1.99
CA TYR A 52 29.21 -27.32 -2.05
C TYR A 52 30.36 -26.62 -2.73
N ASN A 53 30.12 -26.11 -3.92
CA ASN A 53 31.08 -25.29 -4.64
C ASN A 53 30.62 -23.83 -4.57
N GLU A 54 31.57 -22.92 -4.61
CA GLU A 54 31.30 -21.50 -4.84
C GLU A 54 30.48 -21.34 -6.12
N GLY A 55 29.48 -20.47 -6.09
CA GLY A 55 28.58 -20.29 -7.21
C GLY A 55 27.37 -21.25 -7.27
N LEU A 56 27.14 -22.04 -6.22
CA LEU A 56 25.94 -22.86 -6.09
C LEU A 56 24.74 -22.03 -5.57
N ALA A 57 23.56 -22.27 -6.05
CA ALA A 57 22.32 -21.73 -5.50
C ALA A 57 21.52 -22.80 -4.75
N LEU A 58 20.90 -22.40 -3.63
CA LEU A 58 20.07 -23.23 -2.78
C LEU A 58 18.70 -22.60 -2.60
N GLN A 59 17.64 -23.34 -2.85
CA GLN A 59 16.27 -22.90 -2.55
C GLN A 59 15.79 -23.52 -1.25
N ALA A 60 15.31 -22.67 -0.33
CA ALA A 60 14.66 -23.08 0.90
C ALA A 60 13.23 -23.54 0.64
N PHE A 61 12.80 -24.66 1.20
CA PHE A 61 11.40 -25.07 1.15
C PHE A 61 10.99 -25.94 2.32
N ILE A 62 9.70 -26.01 2.57
CA ILE A 62 9.11 -26.85 3.62
C ILE A 62 8.53 -28.10 2.97
N GLN A 63 8.98 -29.27 3.41
CA GLN A 63 8.43 -30.54 2.96
C GLN A 63 7.02 -30.76 3.49
N LYS A 64 6.25 -31.67 2.86
CA LYS A 64 4.88 -32.02 3.30
C LYS A 64 4.78 -32.45 4.77
N ASN A 65 5.88 -32.93 5.36
CA ASN A 65 5.98 -33.30 6.78
C ASN A 65 6.40 -32.13 7.70
N GLY A 66 6.39 -30.89 7.21
CA GLY A 66 6.78 -29.71 7.96
C GLY A 66 8.28 -29.48 8.12
N LYS A 67 9.13 -30.37 7.55
CA LYS A 67 10.57 -30.25 7.68
C LYS A 67 11.14 -29.18 6.75
N LYS A 68 11.92 -28.24 7.32
CA LYS A 68 12.66 -27.22 6.58
C LYS A 68 13.90 -27.83 5.93
N VAL A 69 14.05 -27.67 4.61
CA VAL A 69 15.16 -28.23 3.83
C VAL A 69 15.60 -27.25 2.74
N TYR A 70 16.82 -27.46 2.22
CA TYR A 70 17.35 -26.75 1.06
C TYR A 70 17.56 -27.72 -0.09
N ARG A 71 17.23 -27.29 -1.29
CA ARG A 71 17.51 -28.03 -2.53
C ARG A 71 18.45 -27.24 -3.40
N LYS A 72 19.34 -27.91 -4.10
CA LYS A 72 20.18 -27.29 -5.13
C LYS A 72 19.29 -26.83 -6.29
N VAL A 73 19.51 -25.62 -6.75
CA VAL A 73 18.91 -25.05 -7.96
C VAL A 73 20.02 -24.48 -8.84
N GLY A 74 19.74 -24.26 -10.10
CA GLY A 74 20.70 -23.61 -11.00
C GLY A 74 20.96 -22.16 -10.59
N MET A 75 22.17 -21.66 -10.89
CA MET A 75 22.50 -20.25 -10.64
C MET A 75 21.62 -19.29 -11.45
N GLU A 76 21.09 -19.73 -12.58
CA GLU A 76 20.12 -18.99 -13.37
C GLU A 76 18.85 -18.66 -12.56
N VAL A 77 18.41 -19.53 -11.64
CA VAL A 77 17.27 -19.28 -10.76
C VAL A 77 17.58 -18.15 -9.78
N TYR A 78 18.79 -18.13 -9.21
CA TYR A 78 19.25 -17.05 -8.34
C TYR A 78 19.41 -15.75 -9.13
N ASN A 79 20.10 -15.80 -10.27
CA ASN A 79 20.36 -14.62 -11.10
C ASN A 79 19.08 -13.99 -11.66
N ASN A 80 18.02 -14.78 -11.90
CA ASN A 80 16.72 -14.26 -12.31
C ASN A 80 15.95 -13.60 -11.16
N LEU A 81 16.30 -13.90 -9.90
CA LEU A 81 15.73 -13.26 -8.70
C LEU A 81 16.57 -12.05 -8.25
N VAL A 82 17.87 -12.05 -8.57
CA VAL A 82 18.74 -10.91 -8.35
C VAL A 82 18.46 -9.89 -9.46
N VAL A 83 17.55 -8.97 -9.20
CA VAL A 83 17.64 -7.66 -9.87
C VAL A 83 19.00 -7.12 -9.47
N PRO A 84 19.87 -6.69 -10.40
CA PRO A 84 21.19 -6.20 -10.06
C PRO A 84 21.05 -5.04 -9.07
N MET A 85 21.26 -5.35 -7.80
CA MET A 85 21.35 -4.37 -6.73
C MET A 85 22.79 -3.99 -6.58
N ASN A 86 23.08 -2.73 -6.75
CA ASN A 86 24.29 -2.15 -6.22
C ASN A 86 24.21 -2.16 -4.69
N THR A 87 25.07 -2.92 -4.04
CA THR A 87 24.98 -3.31 -2.63
C THR A 87 25.33 -2.19 -1.65
N ASP A 88 25.54 -0.96 -2.09
CA ASP A 88 25.96 0.12 -1.18
C ASP A 88 24.87 1.14 -0.85
N GLN A 89 23.70 1.13 -1.52
CA GLN A 89 22.62 2.06 -1.15
C GLN A 89 21.27 1.51 -1.66
N GLY A 90 20.37 1.21 -0.73
CA GLY A 90 19.08 0.58 -0.92
C GLY A 90 18.26 1.00 -2.15
N GLY A 91 17.73 0.03 -2.86
CA GLY A 91 16.76 0.19 -3.95
C GLY A 91 17.28 -0.20 -5.33
N VAL A 92 16.35 -0.41 -6.25
CA VAL A 92 16.66 -0.67 -7.66
C VAL A 92 17.32 0.58 -8.25
N GLN A 93 18.62 0.48 -8.53
CA GLN A 93 19.41 1.55 -9.18
C GLN A 93 19.85 1.08 -10.57
N PHE A 94 19.75 1.98 -11.52
CA PHE A 94 20.38 1.82 -12.82
C PHE A 94 21.67 2.65 -12.79
N GLU A 95 22.81 1.98 -12.77
CA GLU A 95 24.16 2.60 -12.59
C GLU A 95 24.53 3.57 -13.70
N ASP A 96 23.91 3.44 -14.88
CA ASP A 96 24.19 4.31 -16.01
C ASP A 96 22.89 4.97 -16.52
N LYS A 97 22.87 6.31 -16.44
CA LYS A 97 21.81 7.11 -17.05
C LYS A 97 21.70 6.90 -18.58
N THR A 98 22.73 6.30 -19.19
CA THR A 98 22.79 5.98 -20.63
C THR A 98 22.16 4.63 -20.97
N ASP A 99 21.99 3.71 -20.02
CA ASP A 99 21.32 2.43 -20.31
C ASP A 99 19.80 2.59 -20.37
N HIS A 100 19.38 3.33 -21.37
CA HIS A 100 17.97 3.57 -21.64
C HIS A 100 17.20 2.28 -21.94
N THR A 101 17.85 1.25 -22.50
CA THR A 101 17.20 -0.01 -22.86
C THR A 101 16.85 -0.84 -21.65
N ALA A 102 17.78 -0.98 -20.69
CA ALA A 102 17.51 -1.70 -19.43
C ALA A 102 16.40 -1.03 -18.61
N ILE A 103 16.41 0.31 -18.53
CA ILE A 103 15.35 1.06 -17.87
C ILE A 103 13.99 0.83 -18.54
N LYS A 104 13.94 0.86 -19.89
CA LYS A 104 12.70 0.57 -20.64
C LYS A 104 12.21 -0.85 -20.37
N ASP A 105 13.09 -1.84 -20.45
CA ASP A 105 12.72 -3.23 -20.23
C ASP A 105 12.23 -3.45 -18.80
N PHE A 106 12.86 -2.84 -17.80
CA PHE A 106 12.38 -2.88 -16.43
C PHE A 106 10.98 -2.26 -16.30
N ILE A 107 10.75 -1.04 -16.83
CA ILE A 107 9.45 -0.37 -16.73
C ILE A 107 8.35 -1.19 -17.40
N HIS A 108 8.60 -1.75 -18.58
CA HIS A 108 7.54 -2.37 -19.37
C HIS A 108 7.33 -3.86 -19.09
N LYS A 109 8.35 -4.57 -18.61
CA LYS A 109 8.31 -6.01 -18.36
C LYS A 109 8.55 -6.36 -16.89
N GLY A 110 9.69 -5.90 -16.32
CA GLY A 110 10.08 -6.25 -14.96
C GLY A 110 9.13 -5.73 -13.90
N SER A 111 8.64 -4.52 -14.05
CA SER A 111 7.79 -3.88 -13.04
C SER A 111 6.38 -4.49 -12.92
N VAL A 112 5.86 -5.10 -13.98
CA VAL A 112 4.49 -5.64 -14.01
C VAL A 112 4.28 -6.70 -12.94
N ASN A 113 5.26 -7.59 -12.79
CA ASN A 113 5.21 -8.67 -11.80
C ASN A 113 5.42 -8.19 -10.35
N LEU A 114 5.84 -6.94 -10.16
CA LEU A 114 6.04 -6.34 -8.84
C LEU A 114 4.77 -5.66 -8.30
N LYS A 115 3.72 -5.51 -9.14
CA LYS A 115 2.45 -4.94 -8.70
C LYS A 115 1.74 -5.92 -7.77
N PRO A 116 1.43 -5.55 -6.51
CA PRO A 116 0.67 -6.40 -5.61
C PRO A 116 -0.74 -6.68 -6.16
N GLN A 117 -1.30 -7.84 -5.85
CA GLN A 117 -2.66 -8.21 -6.28
C GLN A 117 -3.72 -7.37 -5.59
N GLU A 118 -3.46 -6.97 -4.35
CA GLU A 118 -4.34 -6.09 -3.55
C GLU A 118 -4.43 -4.66 -4.12
N LEU A 119 -3.47 -4.25 -4.93
CA LEU A 119 -3.48 -2.93 -5.56
C LEU A 119 -4.27 -2.98 -6.86
N VAL A 120 -5.52 -2.55 -6.80
CA VAL A 120 -6.35 -2.39 -8.00
C VAL A 120 -5.98 -1.10 -8.71
N MET A 121 -5.13 -1.23 -9.71
CA MET A 121 -4.63 -0.14 -10.54
C MET A 121 -4.35 -0.69 -11.93
N THR A 122 -4.63 0.09 -12.96
CA THR A 122 -4.29 -0.33 -14.33
C THR A 122 -2.78 -0.51 -14.49
N GLU A 123 -2.39 -1.46 -15.32
CA GLU A 123 -0.97 -1.71 -15.62
C GLU A 123 -0.26 -0.46 -16.14
N LEU A 124 -0.96 0.36 -16.93
CA LEU A 124 -0.42 1.61 -17.44
C LEU A 124 -0.08 2.60 -16.32
N LYS A 125 -1.02 2.82 -15.37
CA LYS A 125 -0.79 3.72 -14.22
C LYS A 125 0.34 3.19 -13.33
N TRP A 126 0.41 1.87 -13.13
CA TRP A 126 1.50 1.24 -12.39
C TRP A 126 2.87 1.45 -13.06
N LYS A 127 2.98 1.17 -14.36
CA LYS A 127 4.21 1.41 -15.13
C LYS A 127 4.64 2.88 -15.08
N TYR A 128 3.67 3.78 -15.12
CA TYR A 128 3.92 5.21 -15.03
C TYR A 128 4.44 5.63 -13.67
N LEU A 129 3.89 5.05 -12.60
CA LEU A 129 4.34 5.25 -11.21
C LEU A 129 5.79 4.76 -11.06
N ILE A 130 6.09 3.53 -11.48
CA ILE A 130 7.44 2.96 -11.48
C ILE A 130 8.41 3.83 -12.28
N ARG A 131 8.04 4.19 -13.52
CA ARG A 131 8.87 5.05 -14.39
C ARG A 131 9.22 6.36 -13.72
N SER A 132 8.27 6.97 -13.07
CA SER A 132 8.48 8.27 -12.42
C SER A 132 9.46 8.14 -11.25
N ALA A 133 9.33 7.09 -10.44
CA ALA A 133 10.25 6.83 -9.34
C ALA A 133 11.67 6.49 -9.84
N VAL A 134 11.80 5.64 -10.86
CA VAL A 134 13.10 5.28 -11.44
C VAL A 134 13.82 6.52 -12.02
N ARG A 135 13.06 7.47 -12.56
CA ARG A 135 13.57 8.73 -13.11
C ARG A 135 13.63 9.89 -12.10
N ALA A 136 13.44 9.60 -10.81
CA ALA A 136 13.43 10.61 -9.73
C ALA A 136 12.48 11.79 -10.00
N LYS A 137 11.32 11.52 -10.63
CA LYS A 137 10.27 12.51 -10.87
C LYS A 137 9.34 12.59 -9.68
N ASN A 138 8.88 13.80 -9.35
CA ASN A 138 7.86 13.96 -8.34
C ASN A 138 6.50 13.52 -8.89
N ILE A 139 5.70 12.87 -8.07
CA ILE A 139 4.42 12.27 -8.43
C ILE A 139 3.33 12.88 -7.56
N MET A 140 2.25 13.35 -8.19
CA MET A 140 1.02 13.75 -7.52
C MET A 140 -0.04 12.70 -7.79
N MET A 141 -0.50 12.01 -6.75
CA MET A 141 -1.63 11.09 -6.84
C MET A 141 -2.90 11.80 -6.42
N THR A 142 -3.83 11.96 -7.34
CA THR A 142 -5.10 12.65 -7.12
C THR A 142 -6.26 11.67 -7.17
N GLY A 143 -7.37 12.01 -6.56
CA GLY A 143 -8.59 11.19 -6.59
C GLY A 143 -9.35 11.22 -5.28
N PRO A 144 -10.51 10.57 -5.22
CA PRO A 144 -11.36 10.51 -4.05
C PRO A 144 -10.69 9.88 -2.82
N ALA A 145 -11.26 10.14 -1.64
CA ALA A 145 -10.81 9.48 -0.42
C ALA A 145 -11.02 7.95 -0.52
N GLY A 146 -10.04 7.18 -0.06
CA GLY A 146 -10.15 5.71 -0.05
C GLY A 146 -9.91 5.01 -1.38
N CYS A 147 -9.56 5.71 -2.48
CA CYS A 147 -9.25 5.09 -3.78
C CYS A 147 -7.84 4.45 -3.87
N GLY A 148 -7.11 4.30 -2.77
CA GLY A 148 -5.85 3.56 -2.74
C GLY A 148 -4.58 4.37 -3.01
N LYS A 149 -4.60 5.72 -3.00
CA LYS A 149 -3.41 6.57 -3.25
C LYS A 149 -2.21 6.22 -2.36
N THR A 150 -2.40 6.20 -1.06
CA THR A 150 -1.34 5.87 -0.09
C THR A 150 -0.88 4.42 -0.22
N MET A 151 -1.80 3.50 -0.56
CA MET A 151 -1.47 2.10 -0.82
C MET A 151 -0.57 1.95 -2.05
N ALA A 152 -0.89 2.65 -3.14
CA ALA A 152 -0.06 2.64 -4.35
C ALA A 152 1.35 3.17 -4.09
N ALA A 153 1.48 4.25 -3.30
CA ALA A 153 2.79 4.79 -2.90
C ALA A 153 3.60 3.77 -2.07
N LYS A 154 2.99 3.11 -1.09
CA LYS A 154 3.63 2.07 -0.28
C LYS A 154 4.00 0.83 -1.11
N SER A 155 3.16 0.46 -2.06
CA SER A 155 3.44 -0.64 -2.99
C SER A 155 4.63 -0.34 -3.89
N LEU A 156 4.78 0.91 -4.34
CA LEU A 156 5.95 1.36 -5.09
C LEU A 156 7.24 1.23 -4.27
N VAL A 157 7.22 1.71 -3.03
CA VAL A 157 8.36 1.60 -2.10
C VAL A 157 8.80 0.15 -1.98
N LYS A 158 7.84 -0.74 -1.70
CA LYS A 158 8.09 -2.18 -1.55
C LYS A 158 8.62 -2.81 -2.85
N ALA A 159 8.06 -2.43 -4.00
CA ALA A 159 8.46 -2.94 -5.30
C ALA A 159 9.90 -2.54 -5.69
N LEU A 160 10.34 -1.35 -5.30
CA LEU A 160 11.67 -0.83 -5.59
C LEU A 160 12.69 -1.05 -4.47
N ASP A 161 12.26 -1.59 -3.33
CA ASP A 161 13.09 -1.80 -2.11
C ASP A 161 13.90 -0.55 -1.74
N ARG A 162 13.20 0.61 -1.68
CA ARG A 162 13.82 1.90 -1.40
C ARG A 162 13.53 2.36 0.03
N PRO A 163 14.43 3.14 0.65
CA PRO A 163 14.14 3.84 1.90
C PRO A 163 12.88 4.71 1.73
N ASP A 164 11.96 4.66 2.70
CA ASP A 164 10.74 5.45 2.66
C ASP A 164 10.55 6.31 3.90
N PHE A 165 9.92 7.46 3.68
CA PHE A 165 9.55 8.40 4.73
C PHE A 165 8.14 8.90 4.48
N TYR A 166 7.37 9.04 5.55
CA TYR A 166 5.97 9.47 5.49
C TYR A 166 5.77 10.75 6.29
N PHE A 167 5.13 11.73 5.66
CA PHE A 167 4.77 13.00 6.28
C PHE A 167 3.30 13.33 5.97
N ASN A 168 2.46 13.38 7.00
CA ASN A 168 1.09 13.88 6.85
C ASN A 168 1.09 15.40 6.97
N LEU A 169 1.00 16.08 5.84
CA LEU A 169 1.03 17.54 5.78
C LEU A 169 -0.32 18.15 6.12
N GLY A 170 -1.41 17.40 6.00
CA GLY A 170 -2.74 17.85 6.38
C GLY A 170 -2.94 17.98 7.89
N ALA A 171 -2.20 17.22 8.68
CA ALA A 171 -2.22 17.27 10.15
C ALA A 171 -1.16 18.20 10.75
N THR A 172 -0.26 18.75 9.93
CA THR A 172 0.87 19.57 10.40
C THR A 172 0.41 21.00 10.70
N GLN A 173 0.51 21.41 11.96
CA GLN A 173 0.20 22.78 12.40
C GLN A 173 1.39 23.73 12.22
N ASP A 174 2.63 23.23 12.41
CA ASP A 174 3.86 24.01 12.22
C ASP A 174 4.72 23.35 11.11
N PRO A 175 4.60 23.84 9.87
CA PRO A 175 5.38 23.33 8.75
C PRO A 175 6.88 23.56 8.90
N ARG A 176 7.32 24.66 9.55
CA ARG A 176 8.74 24.95 9.73
C ARG A 176 9.40 23.89 10.60
N THR A 177 8.84 23.64 11.77
CA THR A 177 9.36 22.58 12.66
C THR A 177 9.33 21.22 11.99
N THR A 178 8.28 20.89 11.25
CA THR A 178 8.13 19.59 10.61
C THR A 178 9.10 19.39 9.43
N LEU A 179 9.29 20.41 8.60
CA LEU A 179 10.06 20.31 7.36
C LEU A 179 11.53 20.78 7.51
N ILE A 180 11.79 21.76 8.38
CA ILE A 180 13.13 22.33 8.57
C ILE A 180 13.75 21.77 9.85
N GLY A 181 13.08 21.97 10.97
CA GLY A 181 13.57 21.66 12.30
C GLY A 181 13.34 22.81 13.26
N ASN A 182 13.86 22.66 14.46
CA ASN A 182 13.70 23.66 15.50
C ASN A 182 14.94 23.79 16.38
N THR A 183 15.00 24.91 17.09
CA THR A 183 16.03 25.15 18.10
C THR A 183 15.61 24.47 19.40
N GLN A 184 16.50 23.65 19.94
CA GLN A 184 16.32 22.91 21.18
C GLN A 184 17.35 23.37 22.22
N PHE A 185 17.02 23.20 23.50
CA PHE A 185 17.95 23.42 24.61
C PHE A 185 18.27 22.09 25.29
N ASP A 186 19.55 21.83 25.45
CA ASP A 186 20.05 20.70 26.23
C ASP A 186 20.95 21.27 27.36
N SER A 187 20.80 20.76 28.59
CA SER A 187 21.52 21.23 29.77
C SER A 187 23.06 21.10 29.66
N LYS A 188 23.56 20.22 28.79
CA LYS A 188 24.99 19.97 28.58
C LYS A 188 25.54 20.66 27.33
N LYS A 189 24.71 20.77 26.28
CA LYS A 189 25.10 21.30 24.96
C LYS A 189 24.69 22.77 24.76
N GLY A 190 23.85 23.32 25.65
CA GLY A 190 23.25 24.63 25.45
C GLY A 190 22.17 24.61 24.38
N THR A 191 21.97 25.75 23.72
CA THR A 191 21.02 25.89 22.63
C THR A 191 21.63 25.36 21.32
N TYR A 192 20.92 24.48 20.62
CA TYR A 192 21.34 23.93 19.35
C TYR A 192 20.16 23.73 18.39
N PHE A 193 20.44 23.78 17.10
CA PHE A 193 19.45 23.48 16.07
C PHE A 193 19.34 21.96 15.87
N SER A 194 18.10 21.45 15.87
CA SER A 194 17.78 20.04 15.61
C SER A 194 17.10 19.92 14.24
N GLU A 195 17.74 19.24 13.31
CA GLU A 195 17.17 18.96 11.99
C GLU A 195 15.93 18.08 12.11
N SER A 196 14.92 18.37 11.29
CA SER A 196 13.71 17.55 11.20
C SER A 196 13.98 16.18 10.57
N SER A 197 13.00 15.27 10.69
CA SER A 197 13.03 14.00 9.97
C SER A 197 12.96 14.20 8.45
N PHE A 198 12.34 15.28 7.97
CA PHE A 198 12.28 15.61 6.56
C PHE A 198 13.65 15.98 6.00
N VAL A 199 14.45 16.75 6.74
CA VAL A 199 15.83 17.04 6.36
C VAL A 199 16.65 15.75 6.23
N LYS A 200 16.48 14.81 7.14
CA LYS A 200 17.15 13.49 7.06
C LYS A 200 16.66 12.70 5.84
N ALA A 201 15.36 12.74 5.57
CA ALA A 201 14.76 12.06 4.42
C ALA A 201 15.33 12.57 3.09
N ILE A 202 15.41 13.89 2.88
CA ILE A 202 15.93 14.45 1.63
C ILE A 202 17.44 14.23 1.45
N LYS A 203 18.20 13.98 2.53
CA LYS A 203 19.62 13.61 2.49
C LYS A 203 19.86 12.14 2.16
N THR A 204 18.80 11.30 2.22
CA THR A 204 18.91 9.86 2.00
C THR A 204 18.80 9.55 0.52
N PRO A 205 19.86 9.04 -0.13
CA PRO A 205 19.83 8.73 -1.57
C PRO A 205 18.75 7.69 -1.90
N ASN A 206 18.11 7.86 -3.05
CA ASN A 206 17.03 7.00 -3.56
C ASN A 206 15.79 6.89 -2.66
N ALA A 207 15.65 7.72 -1.65
CA ALA A 207 14.47 7.70 -0.79
C ALA A 207 13.21 8.02 -1.57
N VAL A 208 12.12 7.38 -1.16
CA VAL A 208 10.76 7.74 -1.54
C VAL A 208 10.12 8.50 -0.38
N ILE A 209 9.77 9.74 -0.62
CA ILE A 209 9.19 10.63 0.40
C ILE A 209 7.73 10.86 0.08
N LEU A 210 6.85 10.31 0.93
CA LEU A 210 5.40 10.45 0.81
C LEU A 210 4.94 11.70 1.56
N LEU A 211 4.37 12.66 0.82
CA LEU A 211 3.76 13.89 1.31
C LEU A 211 2.23 13.71 1.25
N ASP A 212 1.66 13.17 2.31
CA ASP A 212 0.25 12.83 2.35
C ASP A 212 -0.62 14.06 2.65
N GLU A 213 -1.81 14.11 2.05
CA GLU A 213 -2.78 15.18 2.19
C GLU A 213 -2.26 16.60 1.83
N LEU A 214 -1.44 16.69 0.77
CA LEU A 214 -0.84 17.98 0.35
C LEU A 214 -1.88 19.08 0.09
N SER A 215 -3.09 18.74 -0.38
CA SER A 215 -4.19 19.70 -0.58
C SER A 215 -4.73 20.31 0.72
N ARG A 216 -4.44 19.70 1.87
CA ARG A 216 -4.84 20.20 3.19
C ARG A 216 -3.69 20.91 3.93
N ALA A 217 -2.49 20.88 3.36
CA ALA A 217 -1.30 21.45 3.98
C ALA A 217 -1.44 22.97 4.18
N HIS A 218 -0.75 23.48 5.21
CA HIS A 218 -0.62 24.90 5.41
C HIS A 218 0.17 25.54 4.25
N PRO A 219 -0.16 26.76 3.78
CA PRO A 219 0.55 27.43 2.68
C PRO A 219 2.07 27.55 2.89
N ASP A 220 2.52 27.70 4.13
CA ASP A 220 3.95 27.75 4.44
C ASP A 220 4.67 26.45 4.10
N ALA A 221 3.98 25.29 4.21
CA ALA A 221 4.55 24.02 3.75
C ALA A 221 4.80 24.04 2.24
N TRP A 222 3.87 24.60 1.45
CA TRP A 222 4.03 24.74 0.01
C TRP A 222 5.22 25.64 -0.34
N ASN A 223 5.36 26.77 0.35
CA ASN A 223 6.49 27.69 0.15
C ASN A 223 7.84 27.02 0.44
N ILE A 224 7.93 26.26 1.52
CA ILE A 224 9.15 25.50 1.89
C ILE A 224 9.47 24.44 0.83
N LEU A 225 8.45 23.77 0.31
CA LEU A 225 8.60 22.69 -0.67
C LEU A 225 8.92 23.18 -2.09
N MET A 226 8.71 24.46 -2.40
CA MET A 226 8.91 25.01 -3.76
C MET A 226 10.29 24.70 -4.35
N THR A 227 11.35 24.94 -3.60
CA THR A 227 12.73 24.69 -4.04
C THR A 227 13.13 23.24 -3.97
N VAL A 228 12.57 22.50 -3.00
CA VAL A 228 12.81 21.07 -2.83
C VAL A 228 12.23 20.24 -4.00
N LEU A 229 11.04 20.60 -4.46
CA LEU A 229 10.32 19.91 -5.54
C LEU A 229 10.77 20.36 -6.94
N ASP A 230 11.41 21.50 -7.06
CA ASP A 230 11.86 22.03 -8.34
C ASP A 230 13.00 21.17 -8.91
N GLN A 231 12.80 20.64 -10.13
CA GLN A 231 13.77 19.73 -10.75
C GLN A 231 15.12 20.39 -11.05
N GLY A 232 15.15 21.70 -11.17
CA GLY A 232 16.37 22.47 -11.44
C GLY A 232 17.10 22.96 -10.20
N GLN A 233 16.44 22.95 -9.03
CA GLN A 233 16.96 23.50 -7.78
C GLN A 233 17.25 22.40 -6.75
N ARG A 234 16.27 21.61 -6.36
CA ARG A 234 16.41 20.44 -5.48
C ARG A 234 17.18 20.74 -4.19
N TYR A 235 16.82 21.79 -3.47
CA TYR A 235 17.43 22.13 -2.18
C TYR A 235 16.41 22.62 -1.16
N LEU A 236 16.78 22.50 0.12
CA LEU A 236 16.10 23.08 1.27
C LEU A 236 17.08 24.00 2.01
N ARG A 237 16.64 25.23 2.34
CA ARG A 237 17.38 26.14 3.18
C ARG A 237 16.94 26.01 4.63
N LEU A 238 17.90 25.85 5.54
CA LEU A 238 17.63 25.73 6.98
C LEU A 238 17.71 27.12 7.62
N ASP A 239 16.68 27.93 7.43
CA ASP A 239 16.66 29.32 7.91
C ASP A 239 16.74 29.46 9.44
N GLU A 240 16.35 28.42 10.18
CA GLU A 240 16.39 28.37 11.65
C GLU A 240 17.76 27.95 12.21
N ALA A 241 18.65 27.46 11.38
CA ALA A 241 20.00 27.06 11.76
C ALA A 241 20.98 28.22 11.63
N GLU A 242 22.02 28.23 12.46
CA GLU A 242 23.11 29.23 12.37
C GLU A 242 23.76 29.21 10.98
N GLY A 243 23.86 30.39 10.36
CA GLY A 243 24.39 30.53 9.00
C GLY A 243 23.46 30.10 7.88
N SER A 244 22.23 29.70 8.17
CA SER A 244 21.19 29.30 7.20
C SER A 244 21.72 28.37 6.10
N PRO A 245 22.29 27.20 6.43
CA PRO A 245 22.91 26.30 5.46
C PRO A 245 21.89 25.74 4.46
N ILE A 246 22.38 25.41 3.27
CA ILE A 246 21.59 24.77 2.22
C ILE A 246 21.81 23.27 2.26
N VAL A 247 20.72 22.50 2.23
CA VAL A 247 20.72 21.05 2.13
C VAL A 247 20.21 20.66 0.76
N ASN A 248 21.07 20.04 -0.05
CA ASN A 248 20.66 19.51 -1.35
C ASN A 248 19.88 18.20 -1.18
N VAL A 249 18.84 18.02 -2.01
CA VAL A 249 18.14 16.75 -2.13
C VAL A 249 19.06 15.73 -2.77
N ALA A 250 19.24 14.59 -2.11
CA ALA A 250 20.12 13.52 -2.56
C ALA A 250 19.66 12.93 -3.91
N GLU A 251 20.60 12.29 -4.61
CA GLU A 251 20.31 11.67 -5.89
C GLU A 251 19.27 10.57 -5.78
N GLY A 252 18.42 10.43 -6.80
CA GLY A 252 17.38 9.40 -6.85
C GLY A 252 16.16 9.61 -5.96
N VAL A 253 16.15 10.66 -5.12
CA VAL A 253 14.99 10.95 -4.26
C VAL A 253 13.75 11.24 -5.09
N THR A 254 12.65 10.58 -4.75
CA THR A 254 11.34 10.74 -5.39
C THR A 254 10.33 11.22 -4.36
N PHE A 255 9.62 12.30 -4.67
CA PHE A 255 8.50 12.74 -3.85
C PHE A 255 7.19 12.23 -4.42
N ILE A 256 6.35 11.65 -3.57
CA ILE A 256 4.99 11.26 -3.90
C ILE A 256 4.06 12.07 -3.02
N ALA A 257 3.26 12.94 -3.62
CA ALA A 257 2.23 13.67 -2.91
C ALA A 257 0.86 13.04 -3.17
N THR A 258 -0.01 13.07 -2.17
CA THR A 258 -1.42 12.73 -2.35
C THR A 258 -2.29 13.95 -2.17
N ALA A 259 -3.34 14.05 -2.96
CA ALA A 259 -4.33 15.10 -2.85
C ALA A 259 -5.73 14.54 -3.10
N ASN A 260 -6.68 14.95 -2.28
CA ASN A 260 -8.08 14.76 -2.57
C ASN A 260 -8.55 15.97 -3.40
N ILE A 261 -9.09 15.69 -4.58
CA ILE A 261 -9.61 16.73 -5.50
C ILE A 261 -11.09 16.45 -5.71
N GLY A 262 -11.90 17.45 -5.51
CA GLY A 262 -13.36 17.40 -5.67
C GLY A 262 -14.03 18.49 -4.84
N ASN A 263 -15.18 18.96 -5.29
CA ASN A 263 -15.95 20.00 -4.61
C ASN A 263 -16.52 19.54 -3.25
N GLU A 264 -16.59 18.23 -3.05
CA GLU A 264 -17.06 17.57 -1.83
C GLU A 264 -16.08 17.70 -0.64
N TYR A 265 -14.83 18.09 -0.90
CA TYR A 265 -13.81 18.19 0.16
C TYR A 265 -13.72 19.62 0.69
N THR A 266 -14.55 19.93 1.67
CA THR A 266 -14.66 21.29 2.27
C THR A 266 -13.39 21.80 2.96
N SER A 267 -12.48 20.90 3.33
CA SER A 267 -11.20 21.22 4.00
C SER A 267 -10.00 21.26 3.05
N THR A 268 -10.20 21.05 1.74
CA THR A 268 -9.11 21.14 0.77
C THR A 268 -8.94 22.56 0.28
N ARG A 269 -7.68 22.96 0.14
CA ARG A 269 -7.33 24.24 -0.48
C ARG A 269 -7.06 23.99 -1.96
N VAL A 270 -7.33 25.01 -2.76
CA VAL A 270 -6.87 25.01 -4.15
C VAL A 270 -5.35 25.03 -4.13
N ILE A 271 -4.72 23.94 -4.55
CA ILE A 271 -3.26 23.84 -4.62
C ILE A 271 -2.77 24.85 -5.65
N ASP A 272 -1.74 25.62 -5.30
CA ASP A 272 -1.10 26.54 -6.21
C ASP A 272 -0.61 25.80 -7.47
N ARG A 273 -0.90 26.38 -8.63
CA ARG A 273 -0.49 25.83 -9.92
C ARG A 273 1.02 25.65 -10.01
N ALA A 274 1.79 26.55 -9.39
CA ALA A 274 3.24 26.43 -9.34
C ALA A 274 3.71 25.16 -8.61
N ILE A 275 2.99 24.71 -7.58
CA ILE A 275 3.25 23.43 -6.91
C ILE A 275 2.87 22.26 -7.84
N LEU A 276 1.68 22.32 -8.46
CA LEU A 276 1.22 21.24 -9.35
C LEU A 276 2.16 21.01 -10.53
N ASP A 277 2.70 22.08 -11.12
CA ASP A 277 3.63 22.01 -12.26
C ASP A 277 4.96 21.26 -11.92
N ARG A 278 5.26 21.06 -10.63
CA ARG A 278 6.42 20.30 -10.14
C ARG A 278 6.21 18.80 -10.03
N PHE A 279 4.98 18.36 -10.33
CA PHE A 279 4.60 16.96 -10.24
C PHE A 279 4.14 16.39 -11.57
N VAL A 280 4.35 15.10 -11.73
CA VAL A 280 3.64 14.29 -12.71
C VAL A 280 2.37 13.77 -12.04
N THR A 281 1.21 14.09 -12.59
CA THR A 281 -0.07 13.72 -11.99
C THR A 281 -0.52 12.33 -12.44
N ILE A 282 -0.94 11.51 -11.46
CA ILE A 282 -1.59 10.22 -11.66
C ILE A 282 -2.95 10.29 -11.00
N GLU A 283 -4.00 10.27 -11.79
CA GLU A 283 -5.37 10.25 -11.30
C GLU A 283 -5.77 8.82 -10.91
N MET A 284 -6.30 8.69 -9.70
CA MET A 284 -6.83 7.45 -9.16
C MET A 284 -8.34 7.51 -9.14
N ASP A 285 -8.98 6.55 -9.79
CA ASP A 285 -10.42 6.45 -9.83
C ASP A 285 -10.95 5.59 -8.68
N VAL A 286 -12.22 5.74 -8.37
CA VAL A 286 -12.95 4.75 -7.56
C VAL A 286 -13.07 3.45 -8.34
N LEU A 287 -13.09 2.33 -7.63
CA LEU A 287 -13.28 1.02 -8.25
C LEU A 287 -14.73 0.90 -8.75
N ASN A 288 -14.90 0.23 -9.89
CA ASN A 288 -16.22 -0.25 -10.30
C ASN A 288 -16.60 -1.52 -9.50
N ASP A 289 -17.82 -2.00 -9.66
CA ASP A 289 -18.36 -3.16 -8.96
C ASP A 289 -17.54 -4.44 -9.19
N GLU A 290 -17.13 -4.72 -10.44
CA GLU A 290 -16.31 -5.90 -10.77
C GLU A 290 -14.92 -5.84 -10.12
N GLN A 291 -14.28 -4.67 -10.15
CA GLN A 291 -12.97 -4.45 -9.54
C GLN A 291 -13.03 -4.55 -8.01
N GLU A 292 -14.07 -3.95 -7.41
CA GLU A 292 -14.31 -4.01 -5.98
C GLU A 292 -14.57 -5.44 -5.53
N PHE A 293 -15.47 -6.16 -6.21
CA PHE A 293 -15.73 -7.58 -5.93
C PHE A 293 -14.45 -8.42 -6.04
N GLY A 294 -13.64 -8.22 -7.10
CA GLY A 294 -12.38 -8.93 -7.28
C GLY A 294 -11.40 -8.69 -6.14
N LEU A 295 -11.32 -7.46 -5.63
CA LEU A 295 -10.50 -7.10 -4.48
C LEU A 295 -11.02 -7.78 -3.20
N LEU A 296 -12.32 -7.69 -2.93
CA LEU A 296 -12.94 -8.27 -1.73
C LEU A 296 -12.81 -9.80 -1.72
N LYS A 297 -13.03 -10.45 -2.86
CA LYS A 297 -12.85 -11.89 -3.00
C LYS A 297 -11.39 -12.33 -2.79
N PHE A 298 -10.43 -11.55 -3.24
CA PHE A 298 -9.02 -11.79 -2.99
C PHE A 298 -8.67 -11.69 -1.50
N MET A 299 -9.20 -10.66 -0.81
CA MET A 299 -8.93 -10.42 0.61
C MET A 299 -9.69 -11.38 1.54
N PHE A 300 -10.91 -11.76 1.18
CA PHE A 300 -11.82 -12.56 2.00
C PHE A 300 -12.37 -13.77 1.20
N PRO A 301 -11.51 -14.71 0.82
CA PRO A 301 -11.90 -15.83 -0.06
C PRO A 301 -12.90 -16.81 0.60
N GLU A 302 -13.05 -16.76 1.91
CA GLU A 302 -13.95 -17.64 2.69
C GLU A 302 -15.36 -17.06 2.84
N VAL A 303 -15.57 -15.77 2.55
CA VAL A 303 -16.88 -15.13 2.60
C VAL A 303 -17.69 -15.50 1.37
N ASN A 304 -19.01 -15.63 1.56
CA ASN A 304 -19.94 -15.94 0.47
C ASN A 304 -19.79 -14.92 -0.69
N GLU A 305 -19.64 -15.42 -1.91
CA GLU A 305 -19.46 -14.57 -3.10
C GLU A 305 -20.68 -13.67 -3.37
N GLU A 306 -21.89 -14.10 -3.04
CA GLU A 306 -23.11 -13.30 -3.22
C GLU A 306 -23.09 -12.07 -2.30
N ASP A 307 -22.65 -12.25 -1.05
CA ASP A 307 -22.53 -11.15 -0.09
C ASP A 307 -21.42 -10.17 -0.49
N LEU A 308 -20.25 -10.67 -0.95
CA LEU A 308 -19.19 -9.82 -1.44
C LEU A 308 -19.61 -9.03 -2.70
N LYS A 309 -20.39 -9.63 -3.60
CA LYS A 309 -20.99 -8.92 -4.74
C LYS A 309 -21.95 -7.84 -4.28
N ALA A 310 -22.82 -8.15 -3.31
CA ALA A 310 -23.75 -7.18 -2.74
C ALA A 310 -22.99 -5.96 -2.16
N VAL A 311 -21.90 -6.18 -1.41
CA VAL A 311 -21.05 -5.09 -0.90
C VAL A 311 -20.51 -4.23 -2.04
N ALA A 312 -19.96 -4.85 -3.08
CA ALA A 312 -19.39 -4.15 -4.24
C ALA A 312 -20.46 -3.34 -5.00
N GLU A 313 -21.63 -3.91 -5.23
CA GLU A 313 -22.75 -3.24 -5.91
C GLU A 313 -23.33 -2.09 -5.07
N ILE A 314 -23.47 -2.25 -3.75
CA ILE A 314 -23.90 -1.19 -2.83
C ILE A 314 -22.89 -0.01 -2.91
N ALA A 315 -21.59 -0.29 -2.84
CA ALA A 315 -20.56 0.73 -2.94
C ALA A 315 -20.62 1.45 -4.29
N HIS A 316 -20.69 0.70 -5.39
CA HIS A 316 -20.77 1.26 -6.74
C HIS A 316 -22.04 2.12 -6.92
N HIS A 317 -23.19 1.67 -6.40
CA HIS A 317 -24.44 2.41 -6.50
C HIS A 317 -24.38 3.75 -5.76
N THR A 318 -23.83 3.77 -4.54
CA THR A 318 -23.67 5.03 -3.78
C THR A 318 -22.71 5.98 -4.48
N ARG A 319 -21.62 5.50 -5.09
CA ARG A 319 -20.68 6.30 -5.88
C ARG A 319 -21.34 6.92 -7.10
N THR A 320 -22.13 6.14 -7.83
CA THR A 320 -22.87 6.62 -9.01
C THR A 320 -23.88 7.69 -8.62
N GLN A 321 -24.59 7.49 -7.51
CA GLN A 321 -25.57 8.46 -7.02
C GLN A 321 -24.91 9.75 -6.53
N SER A 322 -23.80 9.68 -5.82
CA SER A 322 -23.11 10.88 -5.31
C SER A 322 -22.47 11.73 -6.41
N MET A 323 -22.13 11.13 -7.55
CA MET A 323 -21.58 11.82 -8.71
C MET A 323 -22.63 12.39 -9.66
N SER A 324 -23.90 12.08 -9.44
CA SER A 324 -25.03 12.58 -10.27
C SER A 324 -25.58 13.89 -9.74
N ASP A 325 -25.85 14.84 -10.61
CA ASP A 325 -26.47 16.14 -10.25
C ASP A 325 -27.87 15.97 -9.59
N SER A 326 -28.56 14.86 -9.87
CA SER A 326 -29.85 14.49 -9.28
C SER A 326 -29.74 13.35 -8.29
N GLY A 327 -28.55 13.06 -7.78
CA GLY A 327 -28.29 11.96 -6.88
C GLY A 327 -29.00 12.10 -5.53
N LYS A 328 -29.36 10.96 -4.96
CA LYS A 328 -30.07 10.87 -3.67
C LYS A 328 -29.14 10.89 -2.46
N VAL A 329 -27.84 10.79 -2.68
CA VAL A 329 -26.81 10.82 -1.64
C VAL A 329 -25.68 11.74 -2.04
N THR A 330 -25.11 12.45 -1.07
CA THR A 330 -23.95 13.33 -1.24
C THR A 330 -22.64 12.63 -0.87
N ALA A 331 -22.71 11.65 0.01
CA ALA A 331 -21.59 10.82 0.41
C ALA A 331 -21.51 9.54 -0.44
N MET A 332 -20.32 8.95 -0.53
CA MET A 332 -20.10 7.67 -1.21
C MET A 332 -19.41 6.67 -0.30
N VAL A 333 -19.72 5.39 -0.48
CA VAL A 333 -19.01 4.29 0.16
C VAL A 333 -17.61 4.17 -0.46
N SER A 334 -16.57 4.40 0.34
CA SER A 334 -15.19 4.22 -0.09
C SER A 334 -14.81 2.74 -0.11
N THR A 335 -13.78 2.37 -0.88
CA THR A 335 -13.22 1.00 -0.86
C THR A 335 -12.77 0.57 0.54
N ARG A 336 -12.33 1.52 1.40
CA ARG A 336 -12.01 1.21 2.80
C ARG A 336 -13.24 0.75 3.58
N ALA A 337 -14.40 1.40 3.37
CA ALA A 337 -15.65 1.01 4.02
C ALA A 337 -16.15 -0.34 3.50
N SER A 338 -16.00 -0.62 2.20
CA SER A 338 -16.32 -1.94 1.62
C SER A 338 -15.47 -3.06 2.20
N VAL A 339 -14.17 -2.82 2.36
CA VAL A 339 -13.24 -3.79 2.98
C VAL A 339 -13.61 -4.03 4.44
N GLU A 340 -13.97 -2.98 5.19
CA GLU A 340 -14.43 -3.11 6.58
C GLU A 340 -15.73 -3.93 6.65
N MET A 341 -16.69 -3.66 5.77
CA MET A 341 -17.94 -4.41 5.69
C MET A 341 -17.70 -5.90 5.37
N ALA A 342 -16.78 -6.18 4.43
CA ALA A 342 -16.41 -7.55 4.11
C ALA A 342 -15.68 -8.24 5.27
N GLY A 343 -14.90 -7.50 6.06
CA GLY A 343 -14.28 -7.99 7.29
C GLY A 343 -15.31 -8.39 8.35
N LEU A 344 -16.37 -7.61 8.53
CA LEU A 344 -17.47 -7.95 9.43
C LEU A 344 -18.23 -9.21 8.96
N LEU A 345 -18.47 -9.35 7.66
CA LEU A 345 -19.04 -10.58 7.09
C LEU A 345 -18.14 -11.80 7.34
N TYR A 346 -16.83 -11.63 7.23
CA TYR A 346 -15.85 -12.67 7.55
C TYR A 346 -15.88 -13.08 9.03
N ASP A 347 -16.14 -12.12 9.93
CA ASP A 347 -16.29 -12.35 11.36
C ASP A 347 -17.70 -12.90 11.76
N GLY A 348 -18.58 -13.13 10.78
CA GLY A 348 -19.87 -13.81 10.96
C GLY A 348 -21.06 -12.89 11.21
N PHE A 349 -20.92 -11.58 11.03
CA PHE A 349 -22.05 -10.64 11.01
C PHE A 349 -22.83 -10.79 9.69
N ASP A 350 -24.14 -10.56 9.75
CA ASP A 350 -24.94 -10.53 8.52
C ASP A 350 -24.70 -9.25 7.69
N LEU A 351 -25.25 -9.22 6.46
CA LEU A 351 -25.05 -8.11 5.54
C LEU A 351 -25.60 -6.78 6.09
N PHE A 352 -26.76 -6.82 6.76
CA PHE A 352 -27.40 -5.62 7.29
C PHE A 352 -26.68 -5.11 8.54
N GLU A 353 -26.33 -5.99 9.47
CA GLU A 353 -25.53 -5.66 10.65
C GLU A 353 -24.19 -5.05 10.25
N SER A 354 -23.52 -5.66 9.26
CA SER A 354 -22.25 -5.15 8.72
C SER A 354 -22.39 -3.75 8.13
N ALA A 355 -23.48 -3.48 7.40
CA ALA A 355 -23.77 -2.17 6.84
C ALA A 355 -24.13 -1.14 7.91
N GLU A 356 -24.79 -1.56 8.99
CA GLU A 356 -25.18 -0.66 10.09
C GLU A 356 -23.96 -0.01 10.75
N ILE A 357 -22.87 -0.77 10.88
CA ILE A 357 -21.63 -0.31 11.50
C ILE A 357 -20.72 0.40 10.48
N SER A 358 -20.55 -0.18 9.29
CA SER A 358 -19.51 0.24 8.35
C SER A 358 -19.96 1.26 7.31
N ILE A 359 -21.26 1.40 7.05
CA ILE A 359 -21.80 2.21 5.95
C ILE A 359 -22.79 3.29 6.41
N PHE A 360 -23.83 2.92 7.13
CA PHE A 360 -24.92 3.88 7.45
C PHE A 360 -24.48 5.13 8.19
N PRO A 361 -23.46 5.12 9.08
CA PRO A 361 -23.01 6.31 9.76
C PRO A 361 -22.44 7.41 8.85
N PHE A 362 -22.00 7.07 7.63
CA PHE A 362 -21.48 8.04 6.66
C PHE A 362 -22.56 8.91 6.01
N PHE A 363 -23.82 8.50 6.09
CA PHE A 363 -24.94 9.15 5.43
C PHE A 363 -25.77 9.95 6.44
N SER A 364 -26.18 11.17 6.03
CA SER A 364 -27.02 12.02 6.87
C SER A 364 -28.37 11.35 7.17
N ASN A 365 -28.82 11.53 8.42
CA ASN A 365 -30.17 11.13 8.84
C ASN A 365 -31.17 12.30 8.80
N ASP A 366 -30.73 13.48 8.32
CA ASP A 366 -31.58 14.67 8.19
C ASP A 366 -32.63 14.41 7.11
N GLY A 367 -33.88 14.73 7.39
CA GLY A 367 -35.01 14.45 6.50
C GLY A 367 -35.82 13.18 6.84
N GLY A 368 -35.43 12.44 7.86
CA GLY A 368 -36.20 11.29 8.36
C GLY A 368 -36.36 10.19 7.30
N VAL A 369 -37.59 9.95 6.84
CA VAL A 369 -37.91 8.89 5.85
C VAL A 369 -37.25 9.15 4.50
N ASP A 370 -37.04 10.43 4.14
CA ASP A 370 -36.42 10.84 2.87
C ASP A 370 -34.90 11.10 3.01
N SER A 371 -34.31 10.73 4.16
CA SER A 371 -32.88 10.92 4.40
C SER A 371 -32.00 10.03 3.52
N GLU A 372 -30.76 10.48 3.28
CA GLU A 372 -29.74 9.68 2.59
C GLU A 372 -29.56 8.32 3.24
N ARG A 373 -29.50 8.27 4.58
CA ARG A 373 -29.38 7.04 5.35
C ARG A 373 -30.52 6.08 5.12
N THR A 374 -31.77 6.58 5.07
CA THR A 374 -32.94 5.75 4.78
C THR A 374 -32.85 5.17 3.36
N TYR A 375 -32.42 5.97 2.39
CA TYR A 375 -32.21 5.49 1.03
C TYR A 375 -31.18 4.37 0.97
N VAL A 376 -30.04 4.51 1.66
CA VAL A 376 -28.99 3.48 1.69
C VAL A 376 -29.45 2.24 2.44
N LYS A 377 -30.23 2.36 3.53
CA LYS A 377 -30.86 1.22 4.22
C LYS A 377 -31.75 0.42 3.27
N GLN A 378 -32.59 1.10 2.52
CA GLN A 378 -33.46 0.46 1.51
C GLN A 378 -32.64 -0.20 0.39
N LEU A 379 -31.50 0.40 0.00
CA LEU A 379 -30.59 -0.21 -0.96
C LEU A 379 -30.00 -1.51 -0.43
N VAL A 380 -29.51 -1.53 0.80
CA VAL A 380 -28.94 -2.73 1.44
C VAL A 380 -29.98 -3.83 1.60
N GLN A 381 -31.22 -3.47 2.01
CA GLN A 381 -32.33 -4.42 2.17
C GLN A 381 -32.65 -5.22 0.89
N LYS A 382 -32.36 -4.67 -0.30
CA LYS A 382 -32.57 -5.41 -1.57
C LYS A 382 -31.66 -6.64 -1.71
N TYR A 383 -30.53 -6.64 -1.00
CA TYR A 383 -29.54 -7.72 -1.05
C TYR A 383 -29.63 -8.65 0.17
N VAL A 384 -30.36 -8.26 1.21
CA VAL A 384 -30.65 -9.13 2.36
C VAL A 384 -31.63 -10.20 1.87
N LYS A 385 -31.25 -11.46 1.95
CA LYS A 385 -32.15 -12.57 1.67
C LYS A 385 -33.24 -12.53 2.71
N ASP A 386 -34.48 -12.39 2.28
CA ASP A 386 -35.65 -12.46 3.15
C ASP A 386 -35.72 -13.87 3.78
N GLU A 387 -35.26 -14.00 5.01
CA GLU A 387 -35.68 -15.15 5.84
C GLU A 387 -37.15 -15.09 6.17
N GLY A 388 -37.85 -14.01 5.79
CA GLY A 388 -39.28 -13.77 6.05
C GLY A 388 -40.24 -14.66 5.26
N GLU A 389 -39.88 -15.22 4.10
CA GLU A 389 -40.74 -16.17 3.40
C GLU A 389 -40.85 -17.51 4.14
N ALA A 390 -39.84 -17.91 4.93
CA ALA A 390 -39.93 -19.11 5.76
C ALA A 390 -40.86 -18.92 6.96
N LEU A 391 -40.88 -17.75 7.58
CA LEU A 391 -41.73 -17.42 8.71
C LEU A 391 -43.21 -17.26 8.33
N PHE A 392 -43.51 -16.79 7.12
CA PHE A 392 -44.90 -16.70 6.64
C PHE A 392 -45.44 -18.06 6.17
N ASN A 393 -44.58 -18.96 5.67
CA ASN A 393 -44.98 -20.31 5.29
C ASN A 393 -45.22 -21.26 6.49
N GLU A 394 -44.58 -21.00 7.64
CA GLU A 394 -44.86 -21.76 8.87
C GLU A 394 -46.16 -21.34 9.57
N GLN A 395 -46.67 -20.12 9.36
CA GLN A 395 -47.95 -19.66 9.93
C GLN A 395 -49.18 -20.08 9.14
N GLU A 396 -49.07 -20.46 7.86
CA GLU A 396 -50.21 -20.97 7.07
C GLU A 396 -50.49 -22.46 7.27
N THR A 397 -49.64 -23.22 7.96
CA THR A 397 -49.82 -24.65 8.20
C THR A 397 -50.46 -25.01 9.56
N GLU A 398 -50.70 -24.05 10.46
CA GLU A 398 -51.25 -24.31 11.79
C GLU A 398 -52.77 -23.92 11.98
N THR A 399 -53.50 -23.53 10.93
CA THR A 399 -54.92 -23.14 11.05
C THR A 399 -55.89 -24.08 10.35
N ASN A 400 -55.66 -25.39 10.34
CA ASN A 400 -56.69 -26.36 9.98
C ASN A 400 -56.62 -27.61 10.86
N SER A 401 -57.00 -27.46 12.13
CA SER A 401 -57.57 -28.55 12.93
C SER A 401 -58.83 -28.04 13.58
N GLU A 402 -59.94 -28.36 12.96
CA GLU A 402 -61.25 -28.26 13.54
C GLU A 402 -61.29 -29.19 14.76
N ASP A 403 -61.25 -28.66 15.95
CA ASP A 403 -61.69 -29.36 17.15
C ASP A 403 -63.14 -29.05 17.41
N GLU A 404 -63.98 -30.04 17.10
CA GLU A 404 -65.36 -30.14 17.53
C GLU A 404 -65.48 -30.10 19.05
N ILE A 405 -66.20 -29.12 19.60
CA ILE A 405 -66.54 -29.02 20.99
C ILE A 405 -67.78 -29.85 21.19
N PRO A 406 -67.82 -30.93 22.01
CA PRO A 406 -69.09 -31.58 22.37
C PRO A 406 -69.81 -30.74 23.41
N MET A 407 -71.09 -30.45 23.10
CA MET A 407 -72.05 -29.90 24.08
C MET A 407 -72.34 -30.92 25.17
N PHE A 408 -72.11 -30.52 26.45
CA PHE A 408 -73.01 -30.80 27.57
C PHE A 408 -72.89 -29.70 28.62
#